data_8053a133f3ecacb91b9c2606e1239d65
#
_entry.id   8053a133f3ecacb91b9c2606e1239d65
#
_cell.length_a   1.000
_cell.length_b   1.000
_cell.length_c   1.000
_cell.angle_alpha   90.00
_cell.angle_beta   90.00
_cell.angle_gamma   90.00
#
_symmetry.space_group_name_H-M   'P 1'
#
loop_
_entity.id
_entity.type
_entity.pdbx_description
1 polymer ?
#
loop_
_entity_poly.entity_id
_entity_poly.type
_entity_poly.pdbx_seq_one_letter_code
_entity_poly.pdbx_strand_id
1 'polypeptide(L)'
;MGAEEKIHESGIVTTSVDNLINWARTGSMWPMTFGLACCAVEMMQAGASRYDLDRFGIVFRPSPRQSDVMIVAGTLVNKMAPALRKVYDQMSEPRWVISMGSCANGGGYYHYSYAVVRGCDRIVPVDVYVPGCPPTAEALLFGIIQLQNKIKRTNTIAR
;
A
#
# COMPACT_ATOMS: atom_id res chain seq x y z
N MET A 1 -7.71 -1.74 41.16
CA MET A 1 -8.61 -2.05 40.05
C MET A 1 -8.97 -0.72 39.38
N GLY A 2 -8.48 -0.51 38.18
CA GLY A 2 -8.68 0.74 37.45
C GLY A 2 -10.10 0.84 36.89
N ALA A 3 -10.51 2.04 36.49
CA ALA A 3 -11.81 2.29 35.87
C ALA A 3 -12.00 1.44 34.58
N GLU A 4 -10.93 1.15 33.88
CA GLU A 4 -10.91 0.31 32.67
C GLU A 4 -11.33 -1.14 32.94
N GLU A 5 -10.89 -1.72 34.06
CA GLU A 5 -11.23 -3.09 34.45
C GLU A 5 -12.70 -3.26 34.76
N LYS A 6 -13.30 -2.25 35.43
CA LYS A 6 -14.73 -2.25 35.73
C LYS A 6 -15.62 -2.08 34.51
N ILE A 7 -15.16 -1.34 33.50
CA ILE A 7 -15.87 -1.15 32.22
C ILE A 7 -15.88 -2.44 31.42
N HIS A 8 -14.79 -3.22 31.46
CA HIS A 8 -14.71 -4.52 30.77
C HIS A 8 -15.66 -5.56 31.38
N GLU A 9 -15.85 -5.57 32.69
CA GLU A 9 -16.85 -6.41 33.39
C GLU A 9 -18.28 -6.08 33.00
N SER A 10 -18.58 -4.82 32.64
CA SER A 10 -19.91 -4.39 32.20
C SER A 10 -20.25 -4.70 30.74
N GLY A 11 -19.35 -5.36 30.00
CA GLY A 11 -19.54 -5.68 28.58
C GLY A 11 -19.39 -4.49 27.63
N ILE A 12 -18.90 -3.36 28.12
CA ILE A 12 -18.62 -2.17 27.32
C ILE A 12 -17.16 -2.19 26.87
N VAL A 13 -16.93 -2.14 25.56
CA VAL A 13 -15.59 -2.03 24.99
C VAL A 13 -15.25 -0.55 24.80
N THR A 14 -14.26 -0.06 25.54
CA THR A 14 -13.70 1.29 25.32
C THR A 14 -12.50 1.19 24.38
N THR A 15 -12.49 2.03 23.37
CA THR A 15 -11.34 2.15 22.46
C THR A 15 -10.95 3.62 22.32
N SER A 16 -9.69 3.88 22.02
CA SER A 16 -9.24 5.22 21.69
C SER A 16 -9.77 5.64 20.31
N VAL A 17 -9.95 6.94 20.09
CA VAL A 17 -10.38 7.49 18.80
C VAL A 17 -9.40 7.08 17.68
N ASP A 18 -8.10 7.04 17.98
CA ASP A 18 -7.07 6.57 17.02
C ASP A 18 -7.31 5.13 16.59
N ASN A 19 -7.63 4.23 17.51
CA ASN A 19 -7.90 2.83 17.19
C ASN A 19 -9.15 2.70 16.31
N LEU A 20 -10.18 3.49 16.56
CA LEU A 20 -11.39 3.50 15.74
C LEU A 20 -11.11 3.99 14.32
N ILE A 21 -10.35 5.08 14.18
CA ILE A 21 -9.95 5.63 12.89
C ILE A 21 -9.06 4.63 12.13
N ASN A 22 -8.10 4.01 12.81
CA ASN A 22 -7.20 3.03 12.20
C ASN A 22 -7.95 1.75 11.79
N TRP A 23 -8.94 1.32 12.57
CA TRP A 23 -9.82 0.21 12.20
C TRP A 23 -10.59 0.53 10.92
N ALA A 24 -11.20 1.71 10.82
CA ALA A 24 -11.92 2.14 9.63
C ALA A 24 -11.01 2.23 8.40
N ARG A 25 -9.81 2.80 8.53
CA ARG A 25 -8.82 2.92 7.44
C ARG A 25 -8.31 1.57 6.96
N THR A 26 -8.05 0.62 7.86
CA THR A 26 -7.57 -0.72 7.49
C THR A 26 -8.67 -1.59 6.89
N GLY A 27 -9.93 -1.34 7.21
CA GLY A 27 -11.08 -2.05 6.64
C GLY A 27 -11.51 -1.54 5.26
N SER A 28 -11.03 -0.37 4.83
CA SER A 28 -11.35 0.23 3.53
C SER A 28 -10.10 0.91 2.97
N MET A 29 -9.29 0.16 2.23
CA MET A 29 -8.10 0.65 1.54
C MET A 29 -8.33 0.60 0.03
N TRP A 30 -8.19 1.75 -0.63
CA TRP A 30 -8.41 1.87 -2.07
C TRP A 30 -7.10 2.11 -2.80
N PRO A 31 -6.47 1.05 -3.32
CA PRO A 31 -5.20 1.20 -4.02
C PRO A 31 -5.36 1.85 -5.38
N MET A 32 -4.47 2.80 -5.66
CA MET A 32 -4.22 3.23 -7.01
C MET A 32 -3.25 2.26 -7.67
N THR A 33 -3.63 1.77 -8.85
CA THR A 33 -2.82 0.85 -9.63
C THR A 33 -1.84 1.62 -10.52
N PHE A 34 -0.58 1.69 -10.11
CA PHE A 34 0.49 2.23 -10.94
C PHE A 34 1.26 1.07 -11.60
N GLY A 35 0.59 0.43 -12.57
CA GLY A 35 1.13 -0.72 -13.29
C GLY A 35 2.05 -0.29 -14.43
N LEU A 36 3.33 -0.67 -14.34
CA LEU A 36 4.36 -0.28 -15.29
C LEU A 36 4.90 -1.45 -16.13
N ALA A 37 4.85 -2.68 -15.60
CA ALA A 37 5.42 -3.86 -16.26
C ALA A 37 4.74 -5.15 -15.77
N CYS A 38 5.47 -6.28 -15.81
CA CYS A 38 4.94 -7.61 -15.46
C CYS A 38 4.34 -7.73 -14.06
N CYS A 39 4.82 -6.98 -13.07
CA CYS A 39 4.21 -6.96 -11.74
C CYS A 39 2.75 -6.49 -11.74
N ALA A 40 2.35 -5.68 -12.72
CA ALA A 40 0.96 -5.26 -12.87
C ALA A 40 0.02 -6.44 -13.16
N VAL A 41 0.49 -7.47 -13.87
CA VAL A 41 -0.30 -8.67 -14.16
C VAL A 41 -0.58 -9.46 -12.88
N GLU A 42 0.43 -9.62 -12.02
CA GLU A 42 0.23 -10.26 -10.70
C GLU A 42 -0.66 -9.41 -9.78
N MET A 43 -0.57 -8.10 -9.88
CA MET A 43 -1.47 -7.20 -9.15
C MET A 43 -2.93 -7.37 -9.62
N MET A 44 -3.17 -7.51 -10.93
CA MET A 44 -4.51 -7.82 -11.47
C MET A 44 -4.97 -9.21 -10.99
N GLN A 45 -4.07 -10.20 -10.96
CA GLN A 45 -4.38 -11.55 -10.45
C GLN A 45 -4.80 -11.51 -8.98
N ALA A 46 -4.18 -10.67 -8.16
CA ALA A 46 -4.56 -10.49 -6.76
C ALA A 46 -5.99 -9.95 -6.60
N GLY A 47 -6.44 -9.09 -7.52
CA GLY A 47 -7.82 -8.59 -7.56
C GLY A 47 -8.81 -9.54 -8.23
N ALA A 48 -8.34 -10.64 -8.87
CA ALA A 48 -9.20 -11.59 -9.55
C ALA A 48 -9.90 -12.54 -8.56
N SER A 49 -10.86 -13.31 -9.06
CA SER A 49 -11.75 -14.16 -8.25
C SER A 49 -11.05 -15.16 -7.34
N ARG A 50 -9.84 -15.61 -7.70
CA ARG A 50 -9.09 -16.59 -6.89
C ARG A 50 -8.65 -16.01 -5.54
N TYR A 51 -8.19 -14.76 -5.51
CA TYR A 51 -7.65 -14.10 -4.31
C TYR A 51 -8.62 -13.12 -3.70
N ASP A 52 -9.44 -12.48 -4.53
CA ASP A 52 -10.57 -11.65 -4.15
C ASP A 52 -10.21 -10.60 -3.07
N LEU A 53 -9.43 -9.60 -3.47
CA LEU A 53 -9.04 -8.51 -2.58
C LEU A 53 -10.24 -7.71 -2.05
N ASP A 54 -11.36 -7.71 -2.77
CA ASP A 54 -12.58 -6.99 -2.36
C ASP A 54 -13.10 -7.44 -1.00
N ARG A 55 -12.99 -8.72 -0.67
CA ARG A 55 -13.37 -9.25 0.65
C ARG A 55 -12.55 -8.67 1.83
N PHE A 56 -11.38 -8.12 1.54
CA PHE A 56 -10.55 -7.42 2.53
C PHE A 56 -10.82 -5.91 2.57
N GLY A 57 -11.82 -5.42 1.82
CA GLY A 57 -12.12 -4.00 1.69
C GLY A 57 -11.15 -3.24 0.77
N ILE A 58 -10.49 -3.96 -0.14
CA ILE A 58 -9.46 -3.42 -1.01
C ILE A 58 -10.01 -3.34 -2.43
N VAL A 59 -10.36 -2.13 -2.87
CA VAL A 59 -10.95 -1.88 -4.19
C VAL A 59 -10.01 -1.02 -5.01
N PHE A 60 -9.58 -1.53 -6.16
CA PHE A 60 -8.72 -0.78 -7.07
C PHE A 60 -9.42 0.45 -7.66
N ARG A 61 -8.71 1.57 -7.63
CA ARG A 61 -9.19 2.84 -8.19
C ARG A 61 -8.24 3.39 -9.24
N PRO A 62 -8.77 3.93 -10.36
CA PRO A 62 -7.93 4.48 -11.43
C PRO A 62 -7.44 5.91 -11.14
N SER A 63 -8.11 6.63 -10.25
CA SER A 63 -7.81 8.03 -9.95
C SER A 63 -7.02 8.18 -8.64
N PRO A 64 -5.92 8.96 -8.61
CA PRO A 64 -5.17 9.23 -7.39
C PRO A 64 -6.00 9.97 -6.33
N ARG A 65 -6.96 10.78 -6.75
CA ARG A 65 -7.82 11.54 -5.82
C ARG A 65 -8.84 10.66 -5.08
N GLN A 66 -9.06 9.44 -5.56
CA GLN A 66 -9.97 8.45 -4.95
C GLN A 66 -9.22 7.32 -4.25
N SER A 67 -7.90 7.44 -4.13
CA SER A 67 -7.06 6.34 -3.64
C SER A 67 -6.28 6.76 -2.41
N ASP A 68 -6.11 5.81 -1.49
CA ASP A 68 -5.39 5.98 -0.23
C ASP A 68 -4.00 5.32 -0.27
N VAL A 69 -3.84 4.31 -1.11
CA VAL A 69 -2.60 3.53 -1.26
C VAL A 69 -2.15 3.58 -2.72
N MET A 70 -0.86 3.77 -2.97
CA MET A 70 -0.27 3.61 -4.30
C MET A 70 0.50 2.30 -4.36
N ILE A 71 0.22 1.45 -5.35
CA ILE A 71 1.02 0.26 -5.63
C ILE A 71 1.85 0.53 -6.88
N VAL A 72 3.15 0.67 -6.71
CA VAL A 72 4.10 0.82 -7.82
C VAL A 72 4.52 -0.57 -8.28
N ALA A 73 3.93 -1.04 -9.38
CA ALA A 73 4.08 -2.40 -9.87
C ALA A 73 4.85 -2.46 -11.18
N GLY A 74 6.15 -2.54 -11.11
CA GLY A 74 7.02 -2.71 -12.28
C GLY A 74 8.23 -1.79 -12.33
N THR A 75 8.87 -1.76 -13.49
CA THR A 75 10.09 -1.00 -13.72
C THR A 75 9.81 0.49 -13.89
N LEU A 76 10.36 1.31 -13.01
CA LEU A 76 10.25 2.76 -13.10
C LEU A 76 11.39 3.30 -13.98
N VAL A 77 11.03 3.88 -15.11
CA VAL A 77 12.00 4.54 -15.99
C VAL A 77 12.11 6.04 -15.68
N ASN A 78 13.25 6.65 -16.04
CA ASN A 78 13.51 8.06 -15.78
C ASN A 78 12.43 8.98 -16.37
N LYS A 79 11.91 8.66 -17.56
CA LYS A 79 10.83 9.44 -18.20
C LYS A 79 9.49 9.35 -17.45
N MET A 80 9.23 8.25 -16.73
CA MET A 80 8.00 8.05 -15.95
C MET A 80 8.12 8.58 -14.53
N ALA A 81 9.32 8.78 -14.00
CA ALA A 81 9.53 9.24 -12.63
C ALA A 81 8.81 10.56 -12.30
N PRO A 82 8.82 11.60 -13.16
CA PRO A 82 8.03 12.81 -12.92
C PRO A 82 6.53 12.57 -12.86
N ALA A 83 6.01 11.64 -13.69
CA ALA A 83 4.60 11.27 -13.68
C ALA A 83 4.22 10.55 -12.39
N LEU A 84 5.07 9.62 -11.90
CA LEU A 84 4.87 8.95 -10.62
C LEU A 84 4.79 9.97 -9.48
N ARG A 85 5.72 10.92 -9.43
CA ARG A 85 5.72 11.98 -8.41
C ARG A 85 4.46 12.83 -8.47
N LYS A 86 4.07 13.27 -9.67
CA LYS A 86 2.86 14.06 -9.86
C LYS A 86 1.60 13.34 -9.40
N VAL A 87 1.48 12.05 -9.72
CA VAL A 87 0.35 11.22 -9.30
C VAL A 87 0.34 11.05 -7.78
N TYR A 88 1.50 10.81 -7.17
CA TYR A 88 1.62 10.73 -5.71
C TYR A 88 1.17 12.03 -5.02
N ASP A 89 1.58 13.19 -5.55
CA ASP A 89 1.21 14.49 -4.99
C ASP A 89 -0.29 14.80 -5.14
N GLN A 90 -0.97 14.16 -6.08
CA GLN A 90 -2.42 14.27 -6.28
C GLN A 90 -3.25 13.37 -5.34
N MET A 91 -2.62 12.43 -4.64
CA MET A 91 -3.31 11.60 -3.65
C MET A 91 -3.60 12.43 -2.40
N SER A 92 -4.78 12.21 -1.83
CA SER A 92 -5.16 12.81 -0.54
C SER A 92 -4.36 12.19 0.62
N GLU A 93 -4.15 12.95 1.67
CA GLU A 93 -3.60 12.41 2.92
C GLU A 93 -4.72 11.88 3.82
N PRO A 94 -4.46 10.81 4.58
CA PRO A 94 -3.23 10.03 4.66
C PRO A 94 -3.06 9.11 3.45
N ARG A 95 -1.81 8.95 2.99
CA ARG A 95 -1.45 8.15 1.82
C ARG A 95 -0.27 7.23 2.11
N TRP A 96 -0.27 6.05 1.51
CA TRP A 96 0.77 5.04 1.69
C TRP A 96 1.24 4.51 0.33
N VAL A 97 2.48 4.00 0.29
CA VAL A 97 3.08 3.47 -0.94
C VAL A 97 3.59 2.07 -0.71
N ILE A 98 3.18 1.14 -1.56
CA ILE A 98 3.73 -0.22 -1.66
C ILE A 98 4.60 -0.29 -2.91
N SER A 99 5.85 -0.64 -2.73
CA SER A 99 6.78 -0.94 -3.83
C SER A 99 6.72 -2.45 -4.13
N MET A 100 6.19 -2.81 -5.30
CA MET A 100 5.99 -4.20 -5.70
C MET A 100 7.02 -4.64 -6.72
N GLY A 101 7.79 -5.64 -6.33
CA GLY A 101 8.77 -6.32 -7.18
C GLY A 101 10.15 -5.69 -7.19
N SER A 102 11.13 -6.46 -7.61
CA SER A 102 12.55 -6.08 -7.56
C SER A 102 12.86 -4.83 -8.38
N CYS A 103 12.13 -4.60 -9.48
CA CYS A 103 12.34 -3.42 -10.32
C CYS A 103 11.93 -2.13 -9.60
N ALA A 104 10.78 -2.11 -8.95
CA ALA A 104 10.32 -0.97 -8.17
C ALA A 104 11.17 -0.78 -6.90
N ASN A 105 11.61 -1.88 -6.28
CA ASN A 105 12.39 -1.85 -5.04
C ASN A 105 13.81 -1.28 -5.23
N GLY A 106 14.47 -1.62 -6.34
CA GLY A 106 15.88 -1.22 -6.52
C GLY A 106 16.39 -1.28 -7.96
N GLY A 107 15.49 -1.31 -8.95
CA GLY A 107 15.86 -1.46 -10.36
C GLY A 107 15.91 -2.91 -10.85
N GLY A 108 16.02 -3.89 -9.95
CA GLY A 108 15.97 -5.32 -10.23
C GLY A 108 16.96 -5.76 -11.31
N TYR A 109 16.48 -6.51 -12.29
CA TYR A 109 17.26 -6.99 -13.42
C TYR A 109 17.87 -5.84 -14.26
N TYR A 110 17.21 -4.66 -14.26
CA TYR A 110 17.62 -3.48 -15.04
C TYR A 110 18.37 -2.44 -14.21
N HIS A 111 18.93 -2.83 -13.07
CA HIS A 111 19.59 -1.90 -12.13
C HIS A 111 20.68 -1.05 -12.79
N TYR A 112 21.46 -1.62 -13.70
CA TYR A 112 22.56 -0.92 -14.39
C TYR A 112 22.14 -0.23 -15.70
N SER A 113 20.84 -0.25 -16.05
CA SER A 113 20.36 0.46 -17.23
C SER A 113 20.40 1.98 -17.02
N TYR A 114 20.80 2.70 -18.07
CA TYR A 114 20.83 4.16 -18.07
C TYR A 114 19.43 4.80 -17.97
N ALA A 115 18.38 4.06 -18.34
CA ALA A 115 17.02 4.57 -18.44
C ALA A 115 16.16 4.30 -17.19
N VAL A 116 16.64 3.49 -16.24
CA VAL A 116 15.86 2.98 -15.12
C VAL A 116 16.24 3.68 -13.81
N VAL A 117 15.23 4.05 -13.05
CA VAL A 117 15.40 4.56 -11.68
C VAL A 117 15.67 3.39 -10.74
N ARG A 118 16.73 3.47 -9.96
CA ARG A 118 17.18 2.44 -9.03
C ARG A 118 16.42 2.49 -7.72
N GLY A 119 15.13 2.16 -7.78
CA GLY A 119 14.19 2.20 -6.67
C GLY A 119 13.23 3.38 -6.75
N CYS A 120 11.94 3.10 -6.55
CA CYS A 120 10.90 4.15 -6.53
C CYS A 120 10.96 5.00 -5.26
N ASP A 121 11.66 4.54 -4.21
CA ASP A 121 11.91 5.24 -2.96
C ASP A 121 12.73 6.53 -3.14
N ARG A 122 13.44 6.65 -4.25
CA ARG A 122 14.12 7.90 -4.65
C ARG A 122 13.18 9.01 -5.07
N ILE A 123 11.95 8.66 -5.43
CA ILE A 123 10.95 9.59 -5.97
C ILE A 123 9.82 9.83 -4.97
N VAL A 124 9.32 8.75 -4.32
CA VAL A 124 8.23 8.76 -3.36
C VAL A 124 8.59 7.96 -2.11
N PRO A 125 8.13 8.34 -0.92
CA PRO A 125 8.37 7.56 0.29
C PRO A 125 7.65 6.21 0.19
N VAL A 126 8.35 5.13 0.50
CA VAL A 126 7.81 3.76 0.46
C VAL A 126 7.55 3.25 1.87
N ASP A 127 6.36 2.71 2.10
CA ASP A 127 5.95 2.17 3.39
C ASP A 127 6.22 0.67 3.51
N VAL A 128 6.01 -0.08 2.42
CA VAL A 128 6.19 -1.54 2.37
C VAL A 128 6.86 -1.94 1.06
N TYR A 129 7.83 -2.85 1.14
CA TYR A 129 8.49 -3.46 -0.01
C TYR A 129 8.04 -4.90 -0.15
N VAL A 130 7.61 -5.28 -1.36
CA VAL A 130 7.24 -6.66 -1.71
C VAL A 130 8.31 -7.21 -2.66
N PRO A 131 9.15 -8.17 -2.22
CA PRO A 131 10.20 -8.74 -3.07
C PRO A 131 9.63 -9.77 -4.06
N GLY A 132 10.31 -9.93 -5.17
CA GLY A 132 9.98 -10.91 -6.23
C GLY A 132 10.15 -10.33 -7.63
N CYS A 133 10.15 -11.20 -8.65
CA CYS A 133 10.29 -10.77 -10.04
C CYS A 133 9.52 -11.70 -11.00
N PRO A 134 8.20 -11.50 -11.13
CA PRO A 134 7.29 -10.75 -10.26
C PRO A 134 7.06 -11.46 -8.92
N PRO A 135 6.65 -10.75 -7.86
CA PRO A 135 6.14 -11.40 -6.66
C PRO A 135 4.80 -12.06 -6.96
N THR A 136 4.49 -13.15 -6.29
CA THR A 136 3.20 -13.81 -6.42
C THR A 136 2.07 -12.94 -5.86
N ALA A 137 0.82 -13.23 -6.24
CA ALA A 137 -0.35 -12.54 -5.72
C ALA A 137 -0.45 -12.68 -4.18
N GLU A 138 -0.06 -13.84 -3.63
CA GLU A 138 0.00 -14.07 -2.17
C GLU A 138 1.05 -13.17 -1.50
N ALA A 139 2.20 -12.96 -2.14
CA ALA A 139 3.23 -12.08 -1.61
C ALA A 139 2.74 -10.61 -1.58
N LEU A 140 1.99 -10.18 -2.58
CA LEU A 140 1.34 -8.87 -2.58
C LEU A 140 0.30 -8.77 -1.46
N LEU A 141 -0.55 -9.78 -1.32
CA LEU A 141 -1.55 -9.84 -0.25
C LEU A 141 -0.89 -9.75 1.13
N PHE A 142 0.21 -10.49 1.34
CA PHE A 142 1.00 -10.38 2.57
C PHE A 142 1.55 -8.95 2.78
N GLY A 143 2.05 -8.31 1.73
CA GLY A 143 2.51 -6.92 1.78
C GLY A 143 1.41 -5.94 2.20
N ILE A 144 0.19 -6.14 1.71
CA ILE A 144 -0.99 -5.34 2.10
C ILE A 144 -1.34 -5.57 3.57
N ILE A 145 -1.31 -6.82 4.05
CA ILE A 145 -1.54 -7.13 5.47
C ILE A 145 -0.46 -6.48 6.35
N GLN A 146 0.79 -6.44 5.91
CA GLN A 146 1.86 -5.72 6.62
C GLN A 146 1.58 -4.21 6.68
N LEU A 147 1.08 -3.62 5.60
CA LEU A 147 0.66 -2.22 5.60
C LEU A 147 -0.50 -1.98 6.59
N GLN A 148 -1.52 -2.84 6.60
CA GLN A 148 -2.61 -2.75 7.57
C GLN A 148 -2.09 -2.80 9.02
N ASN A 149 -1.14 -3.70 9.31
CA ASN A 149 -0.52 -3.81 10.62
C ASN A 149 0.31 -2.56 10.97
N LYS A 150 0.97 -1.96 9.99
CA LYS A 150 1.69 -0.68 10.17
C LYS A 150 0.71 0.44 10.53
N ILE A 151 -0.40 0.57 9.81
CA ILE A 151 -1.44 1.58 10.06
C ILE A 151 -2.02 1.44 11.46
N LYS A 152 -2.34 0.21 11.89
CA LYS A 152 -2.89 -0.06 13.23
C LYS A 152 -1.95 0.36 14.37
N ARG A 153 -0.64 0.35 14.15
CA ARG A 153 0.38 0.71 15.15
C ARG A 153 0.75 2.20 15.13
N THR A 154 0.32 2.95 14.12
CA THR A 154 0.71 4.35 13.96
C THR A 154 -0.34 5.25 14.58
N ASN A 155 0.05 6.23 15.41
CA ASN A 155 -0.84 7.30 15.84
C ASN A 155 -1.14 8.19 14.63
N THR A 156 -2.36 8.14 14.13
CA THR A 156 -2.70 8.64 12.81
C THR A 156 -3.24 10.07 12.82
N ILE A 157 -3.61 10.60 13.97
CA ILE A 157 -4.06 12.00 14.11
C ILE A 157 -2.89 12.97 13.94
N ALA A 158 -1.66 12.52 14.19
CA ALA A 158 -0.46 13.35 14.16
C ALA A 158 0.35 13.25 12.84
N ARG A 159 -0.19 12.64 11.77
CA ARG A 159 0.53 12.46 10.51
C ARG A 159 0.07 13.43 9.43
#